data_4e37631c38bc822aef29c922c48f5328
#
_entry.id   4e37631c38bc822aef29c922c48f5328
#
_cell.length_a   1.000
_cell.length_b   1.000
_cell.length_c   1.000
_cell.angle_alpha   90.00
_cell.angle_beta   90.00
_cell.angle_gamma   90.00
#
_symmetry.space_group_name_H-M   'P 1'
#
loop_
_entity.id
_entity.type
_entity.pdbx_description
1 polymer ?
#
loop_
_entity_poly.entity_id
_entity_poly.type
_entity_poly.pdbx_seq_one_letter_code
_entity_poly.pdbx_strand_id
1 'polypeptide(L)'
;MTVKLQHRLARLAAMTLLGATIVSVSGCSSLWPFSSDNANKPMALAADPGRVQIRSLWSTRLGDVRFPLTPGVSASSMALAATDGTVVLLDTTSGRDLWRAKLPDTLTAGAGTDGQTVAVVTQGNDVVAIQSGNVIWRSKLASRAYTAPLVAGGRVFVLTADRTVTALDGKNGARLWTQNRQQGEPLVIQQAGVIFAVGDTLVTGHSGRFSGINPANGSPRWEAPIAFARGSNDIERVVDLMAPFSRQGDVVCARAYFSTVGCVDARQGQVLWTSQSRGAVGLGGDARAVYGADQDGRVHAWNRRDGARLWSNEGFMYRGLNAPAAEATRIVVGDASGYVHWLSKDNGALLGRAQIDNSPVLFQFATGAGSVIAVSRNGTVTALSAQ
;
A
#
# COMPACT_ATOMS: atom_id res chain seq x y z
N MET A 1 61.99 40.11 29.02
CA MET A 1 62.96 39.63 30.03
C MET A 1 63.01 38.13 29.85
N THR A 2 63.94 37.65 29.08
CA THR A 2 65.27 37.04 29.48
C THR A 2 64.97 35.72 30.23
N VAL A 3 65.50 34.50 29.93
CA VAL A 3 66.76 34.10 29.27
C VAL A 3 66.63 32.56 29.18
N LYS A 4 66.86 31.90 28.06
CA LYS A 4 67.97 31.05 27.68
C LYS A 4 68.40 30.00 28.75
N LEU A 5 68.78 28.81 28.47
CA LEU A 5 69.68 28.24 27.44
C LEU A 5 69.87 26.71 27.80
N GLN A 6 69.86 25.83 26.79
CA GLN A 6 70.94 24.89 26.41
C GLN A 6 71.54 23.93 27.49
N HIS A 7 71.62 22.64 27.24
CA HIS A 7 72.71 21.87 26.62
C HIS A 7 72.39 20.37 26.70
N ARG A 8 72.39 19.64 25.64
CA ARG A 8 73.43 18.90 24.91
C ARG A 8 74.10 17.74 25.63
N LEU A 9 74.09 16.58 24.93
CA LEU A 9 75.08 15.49 24.80
C LEU A 9 75.04 14.45 25.97
N ALA A 10 75.26 13.20 25.77
CA ALA A 10 75.64 12.32 24.66
C ALA A 10 75.56 10.83 25.13
N ARG A 11 75.29 9.95 24.17
CA ARG A 11 75.87 8.62 23.91
C ARG A 11 75.90 7.58 25.05
N LEU A 12 75.37 6.38 24.89
CA LEU A 12 76.02 5.20 24.34
C LEU A 12 75.10 3.97 24.38
N ALA A 13 75.32 3.15 23.42
CA ALA A 13 74.64 1.92 23.05
C ALA A 13 74.64 0.81 24.12
N ALA A 14 73.59 0.01 24.11
CA ALA A 14 73.68 -1.43 24.37
C ALA A 14 72.61 -2.15 23.54
N MET A 15 73.05 -2.91 22.58
CA MET A 15 72.28 -3.94 21.87
C MET A 15 71.82 -5.03 22.84
N THR A 16 70.53 -5.34 22.85
CA THR A 16 70.08 -6.69 23.20
C THR A 16 68.95 -7.08 22.28
N LEU A 17 69.20 -8.07 21.41
CA LEU A 17 68.25 -8.79 20.62
C LEU A 17 67.22 -9.44 21.58
N LEU A 18 65.94 -9.20 21.35
CA LEU A 18 64.88 -10.13 21.76
C LEU A 18 63.86 -10.26 20.63
N GLY A 19 63.72 -11.48 20.16
CA GLY A 19 62.90 -11.86 19.02
C GLY A 19 61.43 -11.51 19.18
N ALA A 20 60.90 -10.85 18.17
CA ALA A 20 59.46 -10.66 18.02
C ALA A 20 58.87 -11.91 17.40
N THR A 21 58.25 -12.75 18.20
CA THR A 21 57.30 -13.80 17.76
C THR A 21 56.02 -13.08 17.34
N ILE A 22 55.82 -12.94 16.03
CA ILE A 22 54.53 -12.55 15.46
C ILE A 22 53.57 -13.71 15.62
N VAL A 23 52.71 -13.64 16.64
CA VAL A 23 51.54 -14.52 16.76
C VAL A 23 50.50 -13.96 15.76
N SER A 24 50.43 -14.59 14.60
CA SER A 24 49.33 -14.42 13.68
C SER A 24 48.03 -14.95 14.32
N VAL A 25 47.24 -14.06 14.90
CA VAL A 25 45.88 -14.36 15.32
C VAL A 25 45.05 -14.44 14.03
N SER A 26 45.00 -15.64 13.47
CA SER A 26 43.95 -16.01 12.54
C SER A 26 42.63 -16.03 13.32
N GLY A 27 41.94 -14.89 13.33
CA GLY A 27 40.63 -14.75 13.92
C GLY A 27 39.65 -15.70 13.24
N CYS A 28 39.30 -16.79 13.90
CA CYS A 28 38.11 -17.59 13.56
C CYS A 28 36.88 -16.70 13.77
N SER A 29 36.36 -16.14 12.68
CA SER A 29 35.09 -15.41 12.63
C SER A 29 33.84 -16.29 12.78
N SER A 30 34.01 -17.53 13.25
CA SER A 30 32.93 -18.53 13.36
C SER A 30 32.38 -18.78 14.77
N LEU A 31 32.74 -17.94 15.76
CA LEU A 31 32.27 -18.11 17.15
C LEU A 31 31.36 -17.00 17.66
N TRP A 32 30.65 -16.29 16.76
CA TRP A 32 29.57 -15.41 17.18
C TRP A 32 28.23 -16.14 17.00
N PRO A 33 27.60 -16.67 18.07
CA PRO A 33 26.33 -17.39 17.97
C PRO A 33 25.13 -16.49 17.68
N PHE A 34 25.37 -15.22 17.37
CA PHE A 34 24.35 -14.25 17.03
C PHE A 34 24.49 -13.74 15.58
N SER A 35 24.83 -14.62 14.63
CA SER A 35 24.65 -14.28 13.24
C SER A 35 23.14 -14.22 12.97
N SER A 36 22.63 -13.02 12.73
CA SER A 36 21.24 -12.68 12.37
C SER A 36 20.80 -13.24 11.00
N ASP A 37 21.52 -14.23 10.45
CA ASP A 37 21.31 -14.75 9.10
C ASP A 37 20.03 -15.58 8.91
N ASN A 38 19.28 -15.89 9.97
CA ASN A 38 18.04 -16.66 9.88
C ASN A 38 16.76 -15.88 10.18
N ALA A 39 16.87 -14.62 10.57
CA ALA A 39 15.68 -13.81 10.83
C ALA A 39 15.06 -13.39 9.49
N ASN A 40 13.85 -13.87 9.21
CA ASN A 40 12.97 -13.37 8.16
C ASN A 40 13.34 -13.71 6.71
N LYS A 41 13.98 -14.85 6.44
CA LYS A 41 14.14 -15.34 5.07
C LYS A 41 12.77 -15.74 4.48
N PRO A 42 12.46 -15.33 3.24
CA PRO A 42 11.23 -15.76 2.58
C PRO A 42 11.13 -17.29 2.54
N MET A 43 10.00 -17.83 2.96
CA MET A 43 9.73 -19.26 2.84
C MET A 43 9.87 -19.70 1.39
N ALA A 44 10.51 -20.86 1.18
CA ALA A 44 10.58 -21.45 -0.14
C ALA A 44 9.16 -21.70 -0.70
N LEU A 45 9.01 -21.49 -2.00
CA LEU A 45 7.73 -21.79 -2.65
C LEU A 45 7.44 -23.28 -2.57
N ALA A 46 6.30 -23.66 -2.02
CA ALA A 46 5.79 -25.03 -2.13
C ALA A 46 5.65 -25.45 -3.60
N ALA A 47 5.64 -26.73 -3.89
CA ALA A 47 5.33 -27.21 -5.23
C ALA A 47 3.97 -26.63 -5.70
N ASP A 48 3.89 -26.23 -6.96
CA ASP A 48 2.62 -25.79 -7.54
C ASP A 48 1.68 -26.98 -7.66
N PRO A 49 0.53 -26.99 -7.01
CA PRO A 49 -0.40 -28.10 -7.06
C PRO A 49 -1.10 -28.25 -8.42
N GLY A 50 -1.02 -27.22 -9.30
CA GLY A 50 -1.60 -27.26 -10.64
C GLY A 50 -3.12 -27.43 -10.67
N ARG A 51 -3.82 -27.05 -9.59
CA ARG A 51 -5.29 -27.18 -9.49
C ARG A 51 -6.06 -26.16 -10.32
N VAL A 52 -5.38 -25.12 -10.78
CA VAL A 52 -5.90 -24.11 -11.70
C VAL A 52 -4.88 -23.88 -12.81
N GLN A 53 -5.37 -23.79 -14.05
CA GLN A 53 -4.53 -23.41 -15.19
C GLN A 53 -4.57 -21.91 -15.34
N ILE A 54 -3.39 -21.28 -15.21
CA ILE A 54 -3.29 -19.82 -15.28
C ILE A 54 -2.72 -19.43 -16.63
N ARG A 55 -3.39 -18.50 -17.31
CA ARG A 55 -2.99 -17.98 -18.62
C ARG A 55 -2.94 -16.48 -18.61
N SER A 56 -1.91 -15.90 -19.24
CA SER A 56 -1.86 -14.48 -19.53
C SER A 56 -2.81 -14.16 -20.69
N LEU A 57 -3.70 -13.20 -20.48
CA LEU A 57 -4.63 -12.73 -21.52
C LEU A 57 -4.01 -11.59 -22.32
N TRP A 58 -3.40 -10.65 -21.60
CA TRP A 58 -2.67 -9.52 -22.17
C TRP A 58 -1.65 -9.00 -21.16
N SER A 59 -0.64 -8.28 -21.65
CA SER A 59 0.35 -7.59 -20.82
C SER A 59 0.74 -6.28 -21.48
N THR A 60 0.95 -5.24 -20.64
CA THR A 60 1.41 -3.92 -21.07
C THR A 60 2.39 -3.34 -20.06
N ARG A 61 3.03 -2.22 -20.40
CA ARG A 61 4.00 -1.52 -19.54
C ARG A 61 3.47 -0.15 -19.14
N LEU A 62 3.53 0.14 -17.85
CA LEU A 62 3.20 1.45 -17.29
C LEU A 62 4.44 2.34 -17.16
N GLY A 63 5.44 1.87 -16.49
CA GLY A 63 6.61 2.54 -15.95
C GLY A 63 6.78 2.19 -14.47
N ASP A 64 7.94 2.45 -13.89
CA ASP A 64 8.24 2.10 -12.49
C ASP A 64 7.30 2.79 -11.50
N VAL A 65 6.83 2.03 -10.49
CA VAL A 65 5.97 2.55 -9.43
C VAL A 65 6.69 2.43 -8.08
N ARG A 66 7.00 3.58 -7.46
CA ARG A 66 7.74 3.67 -6.19
C ARG A 66 6.91 4.26 -5.05
N PHE A 67 5.61 4.30 -5.19
CA PHE A 67 4.65 4.74 -4.19
C PHE A 67 3.59 3.65 -3.96
N PRO A 68 2.81 3.71 -2.87
CA PRO A 68 1.71 2.78 -2.64
C PRO A 68 0.66 2.92 -3.74
N LEU A 69 0.55 1.88 -4.58
CA LEU A 69 -0.34 1.91 -5.73
C LEU A 69 -1.77 1.55 -5.34
N THR A 70 -2.67 2.48 -5.61
CA THR A 70 -4.12 2.25 -5.64
C THR A 70 -4.62 2.77 -6.99
N PRO A 71 -5.00 1.89 -7.92
CA PRO A 71 -5.57 2.31 -9.20
C PRO A 71 -7.00 2.80 -9.01
N GLY A 72 -7.40 3.76 -9.83
CA GLY A 72 -8.81 4.10 -10.02
C GLY A 72 -9.45 3.08 -10.97
N VAL A 73 -10.53 2.46 -10.54
CA VAL A 73 -11.26 1.48 -11.37
C VAL A 73 -12.66 2.02 -11.64
N SER A 74 -13.05 2.01 -12.89
CA SER A 74 -14.39 2.28 -13.38
C SER A 74 -14.88 1.07 -14.20
N ALA A 75 -16.15 1.02 -14.58
CA ALA A 75 -16.82 -0.16 -15.14
C ALA A 75 -15.97 -1.05 -16.08
N SER A 76 -15.31 -0.45 -17.07
CA SER A 76 -14.47 -1.16 -18.06
C SER A 76 -13.06 -0.58 -18.18
N SER A 77 -12.70 0.40 -17.36
CA SER A 77 -11.41 1.07 -17.44
C SER A 77 -10.69 1.14 -16.11
N MET A 78 -9.36 1.21 -16.16
CA MET A 78 -8.49 1.35 -14.99
C MET A 78 -7.49 2.48 -15.23
N ALA A 79 -7.47 3.44 -14.31
CA ALA A 79 -6.47 4.50 -14.32
C ALA A 79 -5.26 4.09 -13.49
N LEU A 80 -4.07 4.19 -14.07
CA LEU A 80 -2.79 3.89 -13.45
C LEU A 80 -1.86 5.08 -13.56
N ALA A 81 -0.97 5.20 -12.58
CA ALA A 81 0.06 6.22 -12.52
C ALA A 81 1.41 5.60 -12.21
N ALA A 82 2.47 6.06 -12.88
CA ALA A 82 3.86 5.70 -12.60
C ALA A 82 4.61 6.86 -11.97
N THR A 83 5.69 6.56 -11.27
CA THR A 83 6.51 7.56 -10.58
C THR A 83 7.04 8.64 -11.51
N ASP A 84 7.37 8.29 -12.73
CA ASP A 84 7.96 9.19 -13.74
C ASP A 84 6.97 10.17 -14.39
N GLY A 85 5.73 10.27 -13.90
CA GLY A 85 4.70 11.15 -14.44
C GLY A 85 3.84 10.52 -15.53
N THR A 86 4.05 9.25 -15.88
CA THR A 86 3.17 8.55 -16.82
C THR A 86 1.82 8.28 -16.16
N VAL A 87 0.75 8.66 -16.83
CA VAL A 87 -0.64 8.39 -16.44
C VAL A 87 -1.33 7.71 -17.61
N VAL A 88 -2.04 6.63 -17.34
CA VAL A 88 -2.72 5.86 -18.38
C VAL A 88 -4.13 5.48 -17.92
N LEU A 89 -5.09 5.58 -18.83
CA LEU A 89 -6.40 4.96 -18.69
C LEU A 89 -6.43 3.76 -19.63
N LEU A 90 -6.55 2.55 -19.05
CA LEU A 90 -6.57 1.28 -19.79
C LEU A 90 -7.99 0.74 -19.89
N ASP A 91 -8.30 0.12 -21.01
CA ASP A 91 -9.41 -0.83 -21.09
C ASP A 91 -9.06 -2.12 -20.35
N THR A 92 -9.85 -2.52 -19.37
CA THR A 92 -9.56 -3.68 -18.50
C THR A 92 -9.69 -5.02 -19.21
N THR A 93 -10.41 -5.09 -20.33
CA THR A 93 -10.62 -6.31 -21.10
C THR A 93 -9.46 -6.60 -22.03
N SER A 94 -8.99 -5.58 -22.75
CA SER A 94 -7.97 -5.72 -23.79
C SER A 94 -6.56 -5.28 -23.36
N GLY A 95 -6.43 -4.54 -22.27
CA GLY A 95 -5.16 -3.94 -21.83
C GLY A 95 -4.67 -2.79 -22.73
N ARG A 96 -5.49 -2.33 -23.68
CA ARG A 96 -5.13 -1.23 -24.57
C ARG A 96 -5.28 0.10 -23.85
N ASP A 97 -4.40 1.03 -24.16
CA ASP A 97 -4.54 2.42 -23.72
C ASP A 97 -5.78 3.02 -24.37
N LEU A 98 -6.73 3.49 -23.59
CA LEU A 98 -7.75 4.42 -24.03
C LEU A 98 -7.11 5.78 -24.29
N TRP A 99 -6.18 6.16 -23.43
CA TRP A 99 -5.23 7.24 -23.62
C TRP A 99 -4.04 7.11 -22.67
N ARG A 100 -2.94 7.78 -23.01
CA ARG A 100 -1.73 7.89 -22.20
C ARG A 100 -1.27 9.34 -22.19
N ALA A 101 -0.90 9.84 -21.01
CA ALA A 101 -0.32 11.16 -20.82
C ALA A 101 1.03 11.05 -20.12
N LYS A 102 1.93 12.00 -20.37
CA LYS A 102 3.20 12.15 -19.69
C LYS A 102 3.26 13.53 -19.06
N LEU A 103 3.21 13.58 -17.75
CA LEU A 103 3.43 14.81 -16.99
C LEU A 103 4.94 15.02 -16.79
N PRO A 104 5.39 16.27 -16.70
CA PRO A 104 6.80 16.57 -16.37
C PRO A 104 7.14 16.28 -14.91
N ASP A 105 6.13 16.06 -14.08
CA ASP A 105 6.22 15.95 -12.64
C ASP A 105 6.36 14.49 -12.19
N THR A 106 7.11 14.25 -11.12
CA THR A 106 7.11 12.98 -10.39
C THR A 106 5.80 12.83 -9.60
N LEU A 107 5.19 11.64 -9.62
CA LEU A 107 3.95 11.36 -8.90
C LEU A 107 4.23 10.67 -7.55
N THR A 108 3.32 10.86 -6.58
CA THR A 108 3.46 10.35 -5.20
C THR A 108 2.33 9.42 -4.76
N ALA A 109 1.28 9.29 -5.56
CA ALA A 109 0.11 8.47 -5.26
C ALA A 109 -0.45 7.84 -6.54
N GLY A 110 -1.31 6.84 -6.38
CA GLY A 110 -2.07 6.26 -7.48
C GLY A 110 -3.03 7.26 -8.13
N ALA A 111 -3.70 6.82 -9.19
CA ALA A 111 -4.67 7.63 -9.91
C ALA A 111 -6.10 7.33 -9.46
N GLY A 112 -6.92 8.36 -9.27
CA GLY A 112 -8.36 8.24 -9.11
C GLY A 112 -9.10 8.52 -10.42
N THR A 113 -10.26 7.90 -10.63
CA THR A 113 -11.07 8.16 -11.82
C THR A 113 -12.56 7.91 -11.60
N ASP A 114 -13.40 8.62 -12.33
CA ASP A 114 -14.82 8.35 -12.52
C ASP A 114 -15.14 7.74 -13.91
N GLY A 115 -14.10 7.40 -14.68
CA GLY A 115 -14.19 6.89 -16.04
C GLY A 115 -13.99 7.97 -17.13
N GLN A 116 -14.11 9.24 -16.78
CA GLN A 116 -13.87 10.39 -17.69
C GLN A 116 -12.66 11.22 -17.26
N THR A 117 -12.66 11.64 -16.01
CA THR A 117 -11.57 12.40 -15.40
C THR A 117 -10.65 11.47 -14.63
N VAL A 118 -9.37 11.63 -14.83
CA VAL A 118 -8.33 11.01 -14.00
C VAL A 118 -7.62 12.10 -13.20
N ALA A 119 -7.50 11.90 -11.90
CA ALA A 119 -6.79 12.82 -11.01
C ALA A 119 -5.58 12.13 -10.38
N VAL A 120 -4.44 12.81 -10.36
CA VAL A 120 -3.17 12.36 -9.75
C VAL A 120 -2.59 13.44 -8.86
N VAL A 121 -1.62 13.07 -8.00
CA VAL A 121 -0.91 14.03 -7.15
C VAL A 121 0.59 13.98 -7.46
N THR A 122 1.18 15.16 -7.64
CA THR A 122 2.61 15.32 -7.92
C THR A 122 3.43 15.43 -6.63
N GLN A 123 4.73 15.21 -6.74
CA GLN A 123 5.68 15.44 -5.65
C GLN A 123 5.70 16.91 -5.21
N GLY A 124 5.38 17.83 -6.12
CA GLY A 124 5.21 19.25 -5.82
C GLY A 124 3.90 19.58 -5.09
N ASN A 125 3.09 18.60 -4.69
CA ASN A 125 1.78 18.78 -4.04
C ASN A 125 0.72 19.43 -4.96
N ASP A 126 0.80 19.22 -6.26
CA ASP A 126 -0.26 19.64 -7.17
C ASP A 126 -1.21 18.47 -7.45
N VAL A 127 -2.50 18.71 -7.37
CA VAL A 127 -3.51 17.82 -7.96
C VAL A 127 -3.61 18.18 -9.42
N VAL A 128 -3.49 17.19 -10.29
CA VAL A 128 -3.58 17.36 -11.73
C VAL A 128 -4.75 16.52 -12.23
N ALA A 129 -5.72 17.16 -12.89
CA ALA A 129 -6.81 16.47 -13.54
C ALA A 129 -6.57 16.37 -15.03
N ILE A 130 -6.88 15.20 -15.58
CA ILE A 130 -6.60 14.81 -16.97
C ILE A 130 -7.90 14.24 -17.57
N GLN A 131 -8.25 14.69 -18.78
CA GLN A 131 -9.31 14.10 -19.58
C GLN A 131 -8.79 13.84 -20.99
N SER A 132 -9.08 12.67 -21.53
CA SER A 132 -8.64 12.27 -22.87
C SER A 132 -7.14 12.53 -23.14
N GLY A 133 -6.31 12.30 -22.10
CA GLY A 133 -4.86 12.50 -22.17
C GLY A 133 -4.37 13.94 -21.99
N ASN A 134 -5.27 14.93 -21.86
CA ASN A 134 -4.90 16.34 -21.71
C ASN A 134 -5.15 16.83 -20.29
N VAL A 135 -4.21 17.60 -19.76
CA VAL A 135 -4.37 18.29 -18.48
C VAL A 135 -5.45 19.35 -18.63
N ILE A 136 -6.51 19.26 -17.81
CA ILE A 136 -7.61 20.22 -17.82
C ILE A 136 -7.46 21.30 -16.74
N TRP A 137 -6.85 20.95 -15.60
CA TRP A 137 -6.50 21.91 -14.54
C TRP A 137 -5.44 21.35 -13.60
N ARG A 138 -4.83 22.28 -12.82
CA ARG A 138 -3.93 21.99 -11.70
C ARG A 138 -4.37 22.79 -10.49
N SER A 139 -4.24 22.21 -9.29
CA SER A 139 -4.59 22.87 -8.04
C SER A 139 -3.59 22.50 -6.95
N LYS A 140 -3.11 23.49 -6.21
CA LYS A 140 -2.09 23.33 -5.16
C LYS A 140 -2.68 22.85 -3.86
N LEU A 141 -2.05 21.83 -3.26
CA LEU A 141 -2.33 21.36 -1.90
C LEU A 141 -1.35 21.98 -0.90
N ALA A 142 -1.77 22.12 0.35
CA ALA A 142 -0.92 22.59 1.44
C ALA A 142 0.07 21.51 1.91
N SER A 143 -0.28 20.24 1.77
CA SER A 143 0.50 19.10 2.26
C SER A 143 0.56 17.99 1.23
N ARG A 144 1.48 17.05 1.43
CA ARG A 144 1.71 15.89 0.54
C ARG A 144 0.56 14.89 0.64
N ALA A 145 0.24 14.22 -0.47
CA ALA A 145 -0.71 13.11 -0.48
C ALA A 145 -0.02 11.81 -0.92
N TYR A 146 -0.35 10.71 -0.24
CA TYR A 146 0.05 9.34 -0.59
C TYR A 146 -1.15 8.49 -1.00
N THR A 147 -2.34 9.02 -0.83
CA THR A 147 -3.62 8.41 -1.20
C THR A 147 -4.05 8.90 -2.56
N ALA A 148 -4.46 8.00 -3.45
CA ALA A 148 -5.02 8.39 -4.73
C ALA A 148 -6.24 9.30 -4.52
N PRO A 149 -6.39 10.40 -5.29
CA PRO A 149 -7.58 11.23 -5.22
C PRO A 149 -8.85 10.43 -5.50
N LEU A 150 -9.96 10.79 -4.86
CA LEU A 150 -11.27 10.26 -5.21
C LEU A 150 -11.94 11.22 -6.19
N VAL A 151 -12.25 10.74 -7.39
CA VAL A 151 -13.05 11.48 -8.39
C VAL A 151 -14.48 10.96 -8.31
N ALA A 152 -15.41 11.81 -7.85
CA ALA A 152 -16.80 11.43 -7.67
C ALA A 152 -17.74 12.65 -7.63
N GLY A 153 -18.93 12.54 -8.21
CA GLY A 153 -19.97 13.57 -8.11
C GLY A 153 -19.54 14.95 -8.63
N GLY A 154 -18.75 15.00 -9.70
CA GLY A 154 -18.23 16.24 -10.28
C GLY A 154 -17.19 16.95 -9.39
N ARG A 155 -16.57 16.24 -8.45
CA ARG A 155 -15.53 16.75 -7.54
C ARG A 155 -14.33 15.83 -7.51
N VAL A 156 -13.19 16.39 -7.07
CA VAL A 156 -11.99 15.66 -6.74
C VAL A 156 -11.71 15.87 -5.25
N PHE A 157 -11.72 14.78 -4.49
CA PHE A 157 -11.42 14.79 -3.06
C PHE A 157 -10.01 14.26 -2.82
N VAL A 158 -9.24 14.94 -1.99
CA VAL A 158 -7.87 14.56 -1.68
C VAL A 158 -7.68 14.47 -0.18
N LEU A 159 -7.13 13.33 0.27
CA LEU A 159 -6.69 13.12 1.65
C LEU A 159 -5.17 13.30 1.69
N THR A 160 -4.70 14.29 2.43
CA THR A 160 -3.28 14.61 2.60
C THR A 160 -2.68 13.99 3.85
N ALA A 161 -1.35 13.96 3.92
CA ALA A 161 -0.59 13.34 5.01
C ALA A 161 -0.83 14.01 6.38
N ASP A 162 -1.21 15.28 6.40
CA ASP A 162 -1.66 16.01 7.61
C ASP A 162 -3.13 15.73 7.96
N ARG A 163 -3.73 14.71 7.35
CA ARG A 163 -5.13 14.28 7.55
C ARG A 163 -6.17 15.31 7.12
N THR A 164 -5.75 16.31 6.35
CA THR A 164 -6.64 17.27 5.74
C THR A 164 -7.38 16.65 4.57
N VAL A 165 -8.67 16.89 4.48
CA VAL A 165 -9.49 16.54 3.32
C VAL A 165 -9.82 17.81 2.56
N THR A 166 -9.47 17.86 1.29
CA THR A 166 -9.77 19.00 0.40
C THR A 166 -10.70 18.52 -0.72
N ALA A 167 -11.77 19.25 -0.95
CA ALA A 167 -12.64 19.08 -2.12
C ALA A 167 -12.35 20.16 -3.15
N LEU A 168 -12.13 19.72 -4.38
CA LEU A 168 -11.92 20.57 -5.55
C LEU A 168 -13.08 20.40 -6.53
N ASP A 169 -13.42 21.45 -7.23
CA ASP A 169 -14.37 21.41 -8.36
C ASP A 169 -13.77 20.57 -9.48
N GLY A 170 -14.49 19.55 -9.96
CA GLY A 170 -13.99 18.62 -10.97
C GLY A 170 -13.74 19.26 -12.34
N LYS A 171 -14.36 20.39 -12.65
CA LYS A 171 -14.25 21.07 -13.95
C LYS A 171 -13.06 22.03 -14.04
N ASN A 172 -12.73 22.72 -12.94
CA ASN A 172 -11.74 23.80 -12.98
C ASN A 172 -10.71 23.75 -11.84
N GLY A 173 -10.81 22.78 -10.91
CA GLY A 173 -9.87 22.61 -9.78
C GLY A 173 -10.00 23.66 -8.69
N ALA A 174 -11.03 24.50 -8.71
CA ALA A 174 -11.28 25.48 -7.65
C ALA A 174 -11.52 24.76 -6.31
N ARG A 175 -10.94 25.28 -5.22
CA ARG A 175 -11.15 24.74 -3.89
C ARG A 175 -12.55 25.05 -3.40
N LEU A 176 -13.36 24.01 -3.17
CA LEU A 176 -14.73 24.14 -2.66
C LEU A 176 -14.75 24.26 -1.15
N TRP A 177 -14.00 23.40 -0.48
CA TRP A 177 -13.83 23.41 0.98
C TRP A 177 -12.58 22.63 1.39
N THR A 178 -12.15 22.84 2.61
CA THR A 178 -11.07 22.10 3.27
C THR A 178 -11.50 21.79 4.69
N GLN A 179 -11.37 20.53 5.09
CA GLN A 179 -11.57 20.09 6.46
C GLN A 179 -10.22 19.72 7.06
N ASN A 180 -9.74 20.54 7.98
CA ASN A 180 -8.55 20.26 8.77
C ASN A 180 -8.93 19.49 10.02
N ARG A 181 -8.08 18.54 10.41
CA ARG A 181 -8.23 17.85 11.68
C ARG A 181 -7.30 18.43 12.73
N GLN A 182 -7.67 18.18 14.00
CA GLN A 182 -6.98 18.78 15.14
C GLN A 182 -5.52 18.36 15.22
N GLN A 183 -4.68 19.28 15.67
CA GLN A 183 -3.26 19.09 15.93
C GLN A 183 -3.03 18.10 17.09
N GLY A 184 -1.90 17.40 17.10
CA GLY A 184 -1.46 16.57 18.22
C GLY A 184 -1.60 15.05 18.02
N GLU A 185 -1.96 14.61 16.82
CA GLU A 185 -1.99 13.17 16.51
C GLU A 185 -0.59 12.65 16.07
N PRO A 186 -0.31 11.35 16.29
CA PRO A 186 0.99 10.77 15.95
C PRO A 186 1.28 10.81 14.43
N LEU A 187 2.52 10.47 14.09
CA LEU A 187 3.02 10.42 12.72
C LEU A 187 2.11 9.63 11.78
N VAL A 188 2.11 10.02 10.51
CA VAL A 188 1.39 9.34 9.42
C VAL A 188 2.36 8.44 8.66
N ILE A 189 1.94 7.22 8.36
CA ILE A 189 2.70 6.33 7.47
C ILE A 189 2.59 6.79 6.02
N GLN A 190 3.69 6.61 5.26
CA GLN A 190 3.71 6.90 3.82
C GLN A 190 3.06 5.74 3.04
N GLN A 191 1.77 5.52 3.30
CA GLN A 191 0.96 4.47 2.67
C GLN A 191 -0.35 5.07 2.16
N ALA A 192 -0.99 4.35 1.23
CA ALA A 192 -2.30 4.75 0.76
C ALA A 192 -3.33 4.60 1.89
N GLY A 193 -4.00 5.70 2.22
CA GLY A 193 -5.10 5.75 3.17
C GLY A 193 -6.44 5.39 2.52
N VAL A 194 -7.50 5.52 3.29
CA VAL A 194 -8.87 5.17 2.88
C VAL A 194 -9.65 6.44 2.55
N ILE A 195 -10.17 6.53 1.32
CA ILE A 195 -11.10 7.56 0.88
C ILE A 195 -12.07 6.97 -0.16
N PHE A 196 -13.37 7.13 0.04
CA PHE A 196 -14.41 6.64 -0.87
C PHE A 196 -15.75 7.31 -0.60
N ALA A 197 -16.76 7.06 -1.44
CA ALA A 197 -18.11 7.57 -1.25
C ALA A 197 -19.11 6.44 -1.01
N VAL A 198 -20.06 6.64 -0.08
CA VAL A 198 -21.22 5.78 0.15
C VAL A 198 -22.48 6.64 0.15
N GLY A 199 -23.35 6.43 -0.83
CA GLY A 199 -24.52 7.29 -1.02
C GLY A 199 -24.09 8.75 -1.15
N ASP A 200 -24.56 9.58 -0.27
CA ASP A 200 -24.26 11.01 -0.17
C ASP A 200 -23.17 11.35 0.86
N THR A 201 -22.41 10.36 1.33
CA THR A 201 -21.39 10.52 2.36
C THR A 201 -20.01 10.23 1.80
N LEU A 202 -19.08 11.18 1.96
CA LEU A 202 -17.66 10.95 1.77
C LEU A 202 -17.10 10.28 3.03
N VAL A 203 -16.45 9.14 2.88
CA VAL A 203 -15.84 8.41 3.98
C VAL A 203 -14.32 8.44 3.86
N THR A 204 -13.66 8.80 4.94
CA THR A 204 -12.19 8.81 5.05
C THR A 204 -11.74 7.95 6.23
N GLY A 205 -10.54 7.40 6.12
CA GLY A 205 -9.92 6.62 7.19
C GLY A 205 -8.63 7.26 7.66
N HIS A 206 -8.52 7.51 8.96
CA HIS A 206 -7.33 8.07 9.60
C HIS A 206 -7.30 7.71 11.09
N SER A 207 -6.13 7.64 11.69
CA SER A 207 -5.94 7.46 13.14
C SER A 207 -6.83 6.37 13.74
N GLY A 208 -6.96 5.24 13.06
CA GLY A 208 -7.73 4.08 13.52
C GLY A 208 -9.25 4.22 13.41
N ARG A 209 -9.76 5.24 12.75
CA ARG A 209 -11.22 5.47 12.63
C ARG A 209 -11.65 5.79 11.21
N PHE A 210 -12.84 5.37 10.87
CA PHE A 210 -13.56 5.92 9.73
C PHE A 210 -14.30 7.20 10.13
N SER A 211 -14.43 8.11 9.19
CA SER A 211 -15.17 9.37 9.36
C SER A 211 -16.04 9.63 8.16
N GLY A 212 -17.32 9.78 8.39
CA GLY A 212 -18.29 10.24 7.40
C GLY A 212 -18.36 11.76 7.37
N ILE A 213 -18.27 12.32 6.17
CA ILE A 213 -18.20 13.76 5.91
C ILE A 213 -19.26 14.10 4.86
N ASN A 214 -19.90 15.26 5.02
CA ASN A 214 -20.76 15.79 3.98
C ASN A 214 -19.91 16.24 2.77
N PRO A 215 -20.04 15.63 1.58
CA PRO A 215 -19.23 15.97 0.43
C PRO A 215 -19.48 17.38 -0.12
N ALA A 216 -20.62 18.02 0.24
CA ALA A 216 -20.95 19.34 -0.25
C ALA A 216 -20.16 20.46 0.46
N ASN A 217 -19.88 20.31 1.77
CA ASN A 217 -19.32 21.39 2.59
C ASN A 217 -18.24 20.94 3.60
N GLY A 218 -17.91 19.65 3.65
CA GLY A 218 -16.88 19.10 4.55
C GLY A 218 -17.32 18.95 6.01
N SER A 219 -18.58 19.20 6.36
CA SER A 219 -19.04 19.03 7.75
C SER A 219 -19.03 17.56 8.18
N PRO A 220 -18.59 17.24 9.41
CA PRO A 220 -18.60 15.87 9.91
C PRO A 220 -20.03 15.35 10.10
N ARG A 221 -20.24 14.07 9.83
CA ARG A 221 -21.51 13.36 10.03
C ARG A 221 -21.41 12.35 11.17
N TRP A 222 -20.37 11.51 11.14
CA TRP A 222 -20.13 10.47 12.12
C TRP A 222 -18.66 10.06 12.17
N GLU A 223 -18.26 9.38 13.25
CA GLU A 223 -16.96 8.72 13.40
C GLU A 223 -17.14 7.31 13.95
N ALA A 224 -16.39 6.34 13.41
CA ALA A 224 -16.42 4.95 13.80
C ALA A 224 -14.99 4.45 14.08
N PRO A 225 -14.54 4.42 15.34
CA PRO A 225 -13.22 3.94 15.70
C PRO A 225 -13.14 2.41 15.64
N ILE A 226 -12.21 1.87 14.85
CA ILE A 226 -11.90 0.43 14.78
C ILE A 226 -10.56 0.09 15.44
N ALA A 227 -9.74 1.10 15.72
CA ALA A 227 -8.49 0.96 16.46
C ALA A 227 -8.24 2.20 17.33
N PHE A 228 -7.44 2.02 18.38
CA PHE A 228 -7.00 3.09 19.26
C PHE A 228 -5.47 3.09 19.33
N ALA A 229 -4.87 4.29 19.25
CA ALA A 229 -3.44 4.48 19.41
C ALA A 229 -3.00 3.97 20.79
N ARG A 230 -2.05 3.05 20.83
CA ARG A 230 -1.49 2.47 22.07
C ARG A 230 0.03 2.46 21.93
N GLY A 231 0.74 2.70 23.00
CA GLY A 231 2.19 2.70 23.04
C GLY A 231 2.75 3.92 23.71
N SER A 232 4.05 3.87 23.99
CA SER A 232 4.78 4.90 24.75
C SER A 232 5.45 5.94 23.82
N ASN A 233 5.60 5.63 22.53
CA ASN A 233 6.21 6.51 21.54
C ASN A 233 5.31 6.69 20.31
N ASP A 234 5.62 7.69 19.48
CA ASP A 234 4.79 8.07 18.33
C ASP A 234 4.69 6.96 17.27
N ILE A 235 5.71 6.12 17.11
CA ILE A 235 5.72 5.02 16.14
C ILE A 235 4.74 3.92 16.56
N GLU A 236 4.76 3.54 17.84
CA GLU A 236 3.83 2.54 18.38
C GLU A 236 2.37 3.00 18.35
N ARG A 237 2.15 4.30 18.32
CA ARG A 237 0.82 4.91 18.30
C ARG A 237 0.22 5.06 16.91
N VAL A 238 0.97 4.71 15.85
CA VAL A 238 0.46 4.78 14.46
C VAL A 238 -0.56 3.66 14.24
N VAL A 239 -1.79 4.06 13.93
CA VAL A 239 -2.92 3.15 13.66
C VAL A 239 -3.73 3.60 12.44
N ASP A 240 -3.08 4.21 11.45
CA ASP A 240 -3.76 4.69 10.24
C ASP A 240 -4.47 3.57 9.49
N LEU A 241 -5.61 3.88 8.88
CA LEU A 241 -6.35 2.92 8.07
C LEU A 241 -5.72 2.78 6.70
N MET A 242 -5.52 1.54 6.28
CA MET A 242 -4.78 1.15 5.09
C MET A 242 -5.70 0.84 3.91
N ALA A 243 -5.34 1.35 2.73
CA ALA A 243 -5.90 0.88 1.47
C ALA A 243 -5.10 -0.35 0.93
N PRO A 244 -5.74 -1.20 0.10
CA PRO A 244 -7.16 -1.21 -0.24
C PRO A 244 -8.03 -1.64 0.95
N PHE A 245 -9.31 -1.38 0.83
CA PHE A 245 -10.34 -1.79 1.78
C PHE A 245 -11.37 -2.68 1.09
N SER A 246 -12.13 -3.46 1.88
CA SER A 246 -13.18 -4.33 1.35
C SER A 246 -14.55 -3.71 1.57
N ARG A 247 -15.36 -3.62 0.51
CA ARG A 247 -16.72 -3.07 0.57
C ARG A 247 -17.74 -4.01 -0.03
N GLN A 248 -18.86 -4.18 0.67
CA GLN A 248 -20.07 -4.87 0.18
C GLN A 248 -21.30 -4.07 0.60
N GLY A 249 -21.93 -3.43 -0.35
CA GLY A 249 -23.00 -2.47 -0.07
C GLY A 249 -22.53 -1.33 0.82
N ASP A 250 -23.17 -1.19 1.99
CA ASP A 250 -22.85 -0.19 2.99
C ASP A 250 -21.83 -0.69 4.03
N VAL A 251 -21.52 -1.99 4.05
CA VAL A 251 -20.52 -2.57 4.97
C VAL A 251 -19.12 -2.42 4.38
N VAL A 252 -18.26 -1.70 5.11
CA VAL A 252 -16.88 -1.44 4.74
C VAL A 252 -15.96 -1.97 5.82
N CYS A 253 -14.93 -2.71 5.40
CA CYS A 253 -13.93 -3.26 6.29
C CYS A 253 -12.55 -2.77 5.90
N ALA A 254 -11.77 -2.28 6.85
CA ALA A 254 -10.39 -1.89 6.66
C ALA A 254 -9.49 -2.42 7.77
N ARG A 255 -8.20 -2.32 7.53
CA ARG A 255 -7.17 -2.62 8.51
C ARG A 255 -6.59 -1.32 9.06
N ALA A 256 -6.46 -1.27 10.37
CA ALA A 256 -5.60 -0.31 11.03
C ALA A 256 -4.18 -0.90 11.15
N TYR A 257 -3.18 -0.09 10.80
CA TYR A 257 -1.77 -0.48 10.75
C TYR A 257 -1.33 -1.18 12.04
N PHE A 258 -0.81 -2.40 11.93
CA PHE A 258 -0.33 -3.27 13.02
C PHE A 258 -1.28 -3.41 14.23
N SER A 259 -2.57 -3.17 14.08
CA SER A 259 -3.51 -3.12 15.20
C SER A 259 -4.71 -4.05 15.01
N THR A 260 -5.65 -3.67 14.18
CA THR A 260 -6.93 -4.38 14.03
C THR A 260 -7.39 -4.45 12.57
N VAL A 261 -8.27 -5.41 12.31
CA VAL A 261 -9.21 -5.40 11.19
C VAL A 261 -10.58 -5.09 11.76
N GLY A 262 -11.34 -4.22 11.12
CA GLY A 262 -12.69 -3.90 11.56
C GLY A 262 -13.63 -3.58 10.42
N CYS A 263 -14.90 -3.90 10.60
CA CYS A 263 -15.99 -3.57 9.67
C CYS A 263 -16.94 -2.57 10.31
N VAL A 264 -17.43 -1.67 9.47
CA VAL A 264 -18.42 -0.65 9.87
C VAL A 264 -19.58 -0.62 8.88
N ASP A 265 -20.76 -0.26 9.34
CA ASP A 265 -21.81 0.26 8.49
C ASP A 265 -21.47 1.72 8.17
N ALA A 266 -21.05 1.98 6.93
CA ALA A 266 -20.57 3.30 6.51
C ALA A 266 -21.72 4.31 6.26
N ARG A 267 -22.95 3.86 6.28
CA ARG A 267 -24.14 4.72 6.21
C ARG A 267 -24.46 5.35 7.55
N GLN A 268 -24.35 4.54 8.61
CA GLN A 268 -24.71 4.92 9.97
C GLN A 268 -23.49 5.31 10.83
N GLY A 269 -22.28 4.94 10.40
CA GLY A 269 -21.07 5.10 11.20
C GLY A 269 -20.99 4.14 12.37
N GLN A 270 -21.64 2.98 12.28
CA GLN A 270 -21.67 1.98 13.33
C GLN A 270 -20.56 0.96 13.14
N VAL A 271 -19.74 0.72 14.17
CA VAL A 271 -18.79 -0.40 14.19
C VAL A 271 -19.55 -1.70 14.36
N LEU A 272 -19.37 -2.64 13.43
CA LEU A 272 -20.00 -3.95 13.48
C LEU A 272 -19.16 -4.93 14.30
N TRP A 273 -17.87 -4.98 14.05
CA TRP A 273 -16.90 -5.79 14.79
C TRP A 273 -15.47 -5.31 14.56
N THR A 274 -14.57 -5.75 15.44
CA THR A 274 -13.12 -5.60 15.29
C THR A 274 -12.41 -6.89 15.70
N SER A 275 -11.26 -7.19 15.08
CA SER A 275 -10.40 -8.35 15.37
C SER A 275 -8.93 -7.94 15.31
N GLN A 276 -8.11 -8.49 16.20
CA GLN A 276 -6.66 -8.21 16.22
C GLN A 276 -5.98 -8.75 14.97
N SER A 277 -5.05 -7.97 14.39
CA SER A 277 -4.29 -8.35 13.20
C SER A 277 -3.00 -7.53 13.10
N ARG A 278 -1.89 -8.18 12.73
CA ARG A 278 -0.57 -7.54 12.64
C ARG A 278 -0.14 -7.34 11.19
N GLY A 279 -0.94 -6.66 10.41
CA GLY A 279 -0.65 -6.40 8.99
C GLY A 279 -0.34 -4.94 8.70
N ALA A 280 0.41 -4.73 7.63
CA ALA A 280 0.83 -3.44 7.11
C ALA A 280 0.26 -3.15 5.71
N VAL A 281 -0.63 -4.03 5.22
CA VAL A 281 -1.30 -3.88 3.92
C VAL A 281 -2.82 -3.92 4.11
N GLY A 282 -3.57 -3.39 3.16
CA GLY A 282 -5.02 -3.33 3.24
C GLY A 282 -5.70 -4.70 3.16
N LEU A 283 -6.97 -4.70 2.84
CA LEU A 283 -7.85 -5.88 2.82
C LEU A 283 -8.53 -6.06 1.48
N GLY A 284 -8.80 -7.31 1.13
CA GLY A 284 -9.80 -7.68 0.14
C GLY A 284 -11.00 -8.35 0.78
N GLY A 285 -11.98 -8.71 -0.01
CA GLY A 285 -13.11 -9.48 0.50
C GLY A 285 -14.30 -9.54 -0.44
N ASP A 286 -15.27 -10.36 -0.07
CA ASP A 286 -16.54 -10.57 -0.75
C ASP A 286 -17.72 -10.51 0.24
N ALA A 287 -18.89 -10.95 -0.16
CA ALA A 287 -20.09 -10.94 0.68
C ALA A 287 -19.96 -11.84 1.93
N ARG A 288 -19.13 -12.89 1.86
CA ARG A 288 -18.95 -13.90 2.93
C ARG A 288 -17.81 -13.54 3.88
N ALA A 289 -16.67 -13.09 3.33
CA ALA A 289 -15.44 -12.99 4.10
C ALA A 289 -14.62 -11.75 3.74
N VAL A 290 -13.76 -11.37 4.69
CA VAL A 290 -12.70 -10.39 4.54
C VAL A 290 -11.36 -11.11 4.59
N TYR A 291 -10.44 -10.77 3.70
CA TYR A 291 -9.14 -11.40 3.57
C TYR A 291 -8.03 -10.39 3.78
N GLY A 292 -6.97 -10.80 4.47
CA GLY A 292 -5.81 -9.95 4.72
C GLY A 292 -4.54 -10.76 4.89
N ALA A 293 -3.41 -10.15 4.57
CA ALA A 293 -2.08 -10.70 4.83
C ALA A 293 -1.41 -9.95 5.98
N ASP A 294 -0.84 -10.66 6.93
CA ASP A 294 -0.05 -10.07 8.01
C ASP A 294 1.40 -9.83 7.56
N GLN A 295 2.14 -9.02 8.31
CA GLN A 295 3.52 -8.64 7.99
C GLN A 295 4.47 -9.84 7.87
N ASP A 296 4.21 -10.89 8.64
CA ASP A 296 5.00 -12.12 8.61
C ASP A 296 4.64 -13.06 7.45
N GLY A 297 3.64 -12.72 6.65
CA GLY A 297 3.21 -13.51 5.48
C GLY A 297 2.06 -14.48 5.75
N ARG A 298 1.46 -14.47 6.94
CA ARG A 298 0.22 -15.21 7.19
C ARG A 298 -0.94 -14.59 6.45
N VAL A 299 -1.72 -15.41 5.77
CA VAL A 299 -2.98 -15.01 5.12
C VAL A 299 -4.15 -15.46 5.99
N HIS A 300 -5.07 -14.55 6.23
CA HIS A 300 -6.24 -14.79 7.09
C HIS A 300 -7.54 -14.51 6.36
N ALA A 301 -8.59 -15.25 6.75
CA ALA A 301 -9.97 -14.94 6.44
C ALA A 301 -10.78 -14.74 7.70
N TRP A 302 -11.59 -13.69 7.72
CA TRP A 302 -12.58 -13.41 8.77
C TRP A 302 -13.96 -13.42 8.17
N ASN A 303 -14.93 -13.97 8.91
CA ASN A 303 -16.34 -13.85 8.56
C ASN A 303 -16.72 -12.36 8.52
N ARG A 304 -17.31 -11.91 7.41
CA ARG A 304 -17.68 -10.49 7.25
C ARG A 304 -18.73 -10.02 8.26
N ARG A 305 -19.61 -10.93 8.71
CA ARG A 305 -20.75 -10.59 9.57
C ARG A 305 -20.34 -10.30 11.02
N ASP A 306 -19.42 -11.11 11.57
CA ASP A 306 -19.09 -11.11 12.99
C ASP A 306 -17.58 -11.05 13.32
N GLY A 307 -16.71 -11.07 12.30
CA GLY A 307 -15.26 -11.02 12.48
C GLY A 307 -14.63 -12.31 13.00
N ALA A 308 -15.37 -13.41 13.11
CA ALA A 308 -14.82 -14.71 13.49
C ALA A 308 -13.78 -15.16 12.47
N ARG A 309 -12.64 -15.69 12.95
CA ARG A 309 -11.60 -16.21 12.06
C ARG A 309 -12.06 -17.52 11.43
N LEU A 310 -12.14 -17.54 10.11
CA LEU A 310 -12.54 -18.72 9.34
C LEU A 310 -11.34 -19.66 9.14
N TRP A 311 -10.19 -19.12 8.76
CA TRP A 311 -8.93 -19.85 8.58
C TRP A 311 -7.71 -18.94 8.58
N SER A 312 -6.52 -19.56 8.70
CA SER A 312 -5.21 -18.96 8.54
C SER A 312 -4.33 -19.88 7.71
N ASN A 313 -3.50 -19.29 6.83
CA ASN A 313 -2.50 -20.01 6.03
C ASN A 313 -1.11 -19.42 6.29
N GLU A 314 -0.15 -20.27 6.64
CA GLU A 314 1.25 -19.90 6.94
C GLU A 314 2.21 -20.27 5.81
N GLY A 315 1.72 -20.72 4.66
CA GLY A 315 2.53 -21.17 3.52
C GLY A 315 3.31 -20.07 2.78
N PHE A 316 3.22 -18.81 3.23
CA PHE A 316 3.82 -17.65 2.58
C PHE A 316 4.67 -16.80 3.53
N MET A 317 5.22 -17.40 4.59
CA MET A 317 5.98 -16.69 5.61
C MET A 317 7.11 -15.86 4.99
N TYR A 318 7.17 -14.58 5.34
CA TYR A 318 8.18 -13.58 4.94
C TYR A 318 8.30 -13.34 3.44
N ARG A 319 7.28 -13.67 2.65
CA ARG A 319 7.29 -13.43 1.21
C ARG A 319 6.89 -12.01 0.79
N GLY A 320 6.58 -11.12 1.74
CA GLY A 320 6.20 -9.73 1.45
C GLY A 320 4.91 -9.66 0.63
N LEU A 321 3.83 -10.23 1.17
CA LEU A 321 2.53 -10.27 0.51
C LEU A 321 1.89 -8.88 0.47
N ASN A 322 1.17 -8.60 -0.61
CA ASN A 322 0.28 -7.45 -0.70
C ASN A 322 -1.16 -7.78 -0.21
N ALA A 323 -2.08 -6.82 -0.34
CA ALA A 323 -3.48 -7.02 0.06
C ALA A 323 -4.16 -8.04 -0.87
N PRO A 324 -4.85 -9.08 -0.33
CA PRO A 324 -5.57 -10.04 -1.16
C PRO A 324 -6.70 -9.40 -1.97
N ALA A 325 -7.01 -9.94 -3.14
CA ALA A 325 -8.22 -9.66 -3.92
C ALA A 325 -9.11 -10.88 -3.99
N ALA A 326 -10.43 -10.68 -3.97
CA ALA A 326 -11.40 -11.77 -4.06
C ALA A 326 -11.93 -11.92 -5.49
N GLU A 327 -11.77 -13.09 -6.09
CA GLU A 327 -12.52 -13.56 -7.28
C GLU A 327 -13.84 -14.23 -6.86
N ALA A 328 -14.58 -14.78 -7.81
CA ALA A 328 -15.82 -15.49 -7.52
C ALA A 328 -15.62 -16.68 -6.55
N THR A 329 -14.65 -17.54 -6.83
CA THR A 329 -14.41 -18.80 -6.09
C THR A 329 -13.09 -18.85 -5.34
N ARG A 330 -12.18 -17.89 -5.58
CA ARG A 330 -10.79 -17.88 -5.10
C ARG A 330 -10.40 -16.53 -4.54
N ILE A 331 -9.30 -16.48 -3.83
CA ILE A 331 -8.61 -15.23 -3.52
C ILE A 331 -7.25 -15.22 -4.22
N VAL A 332 -6.76 -14.03 -4.48
CA VAL A 332 -5.50 -13.81 -5.17
C VAL A 332 -4.64 -12.89 -4.33
N VAL A 333 -3.37 -13.24 -4.17
CA VAL A 333 -2.39 -12.43 -3.44
C VAL A 333 -1.07 -12.40 -4.19
N GLY A 334 -0.47 -11.22 -4.29
CA GLY A 334 0.85 -11.03 -4.88
C GLY A 334 1.96 -11.06 -3.85
N ASP A 335 3.18 -11.44 -4.26
CA ASP A 335 4.36 -11.44 -3.39
C ASP A 335 5.48 -10.52 -3.88
N ALA A 336 6.52 -10.36 -3.04
CA ALA A 336 7.67 -9.51 -3.32
C ALA A 336 8.59 -10.04 -4.43
N SER A 337 8.41 -11.29 -4.87
CA SER A 337 9.19 -11.93 -5.94
C SER A 337 8.46 -11.92 -7.29
N GLY A 338 7.32 -11.22 -7.38
CA GLY A 338 6.54 -11.09 -8.62
C GLY A 338 5.59 -12.24 -8.90
N TYR A 339 5.36 -13.10 -7.93
CA TYR A 339 4.35 -14.16 -8.06
C TYR A 339 2.97 -13.66 -7.65
N VAL A 340 1.97 -14.10 -8.38
CA VAL A 340 0.55 -14.00 -8.06
C VAL A 340 0.06 -15.40 -7.72
N HIS A 341 -0.50 -15.57 -6.53
CA HIS A 341 -0.94 -16.86 -5.98
C HIS A 341 -2.46 -16.91 -5.90
N TRP A 342 -3.06 -18.01 -6.36
CA TRP A 342 -4.49 -18.31 -6.21
C TRP A 342 -4.71 -19.23 -5.03
N LEU A 343 -5.57 -18.85 -4.10
CA LEU A 343 -5.87 -19.60 -2.89
C LEU A 343 -7.36 -19.93 -2.82
N SER A 344 -7.68 -21.06 -2.20
CA SER A 344 -9.04 -21.45 -1.89
C SER A 344 -9.68 -20.49 -0.88
N LYS A 345 -10.91 -20.05 -1.12
CA LYS A 345 -11.69 -19.27 -0.15
C LYS A 345 -12.08 -20.07 1.11
N ASP A 346 -12.14 -21.38 1.00
CA ASP A 346 -12.66 -22.23 2.08
C ASP A 346 -11.62 -22.48 3.18
N ASN A 347 -10.34 -22.62 2.80
CA ASN A 347 -9.28 -22.97 3.75
C ASN A 347 -7.93 -22.30 3.49
N GLY A 348 -7.87 -21.40 2.49
CA GLY A 348 -6.64 -20.69 2.13
C GLY A 348 -5.59 -21.55 1.42
N ALA A 349 -5.86 -22.81 1.04
CA ALA A 349 -4.90 -23.68 0.38
C ALA A 349 -4.48 -23.12 -1.00
N LEU A 350 -3.19 -23.25 -1.34
CA LEU A 350 -2.68 -22.89 -2.66
C LEU A 350 -3.35 -23.74 -3.75
N LEU A 351 -3.83 -23.09 -4.80
CA LEU A 351 -4.44 -23.72 -5.98
C LEU A 351 -3.53 -23.63 -7.21
N GLY A 352 -2.76 -22.58 -7.32
CA GLY A 352 -1.80 -22.34 -8.40
C GLY A 352 -1.16 -20.96 -8.28
N ARG A 353 -0.16 -20.70 -9.11
CA ARG A 353 0.51 -19.41 -9.17
C ARG A 353 1.04 -19.10 -10.55
N ALA A 354 1.26 -17.81 -10.84
CA ALA A 354 1.97 -17.34 -12.01
C ALA A 354 2.96 -16.24 -11.61
N GLN A 355 4.11 -16.18 -12.27
CA GLN A 355 5.04 -15.06 -12.11
C GLN A 355 4.81 -14.06 -13.23
N ILE A 356 4.62 -12.77 -12.88
CA ILE A 356 4.39 -11.71 -13.87
C ILE A 356 5.70 -11.00 -14.26
N ASP A 357 6.61 -10.85 -13.31
CA ASP A 357 8.00 -10.41 -13.50
C ASP A 357 8.84 -10.76 -12.25
N ASN A 358 10.05 -10.17 -12.09
CA ASN A 358 10.94 -10.41 -10.95
C ASN A 358 10.88 -9.28 -9.91
N SER A 359 9.83 -8.47 -9.88
CA SER A 359 9.66 -7.38 -8.94
C SER A 359 8.38 -7.53 -8.11
N PRO A 360 8.28 -6.89 -6.96
CA PRO A 360 7.10 -7.00 -6.10
C PRO A 360 5.80 -6.70 -6.85
N VAL A 361 4.80 -7.55 -6.66
CA VAL A 361 3.41 -7.24 -7.06
C VAL A 361 2.87 -6.20 -6.09
N LEU A 362 2.55 -5.03 -6.59
CA LEU A 362 2.05 -3.91 -5.78
C LEU A 362 0.55 -3.98 -5.57
N PHE A 363 -0.15 -4.42 -6.59
CA PHE A 363 -1.62 -4.44 -6.60
C PHE A 363 -2.14 -5.54 -7.52
N GLN A 364 -3.25 -6.16 -7.16
CA GLN A 364 -4.05 -6.98 -8.05
C GLN A 364 -5.54 -6.68 -7.83
N PHE A 365 -6.30 -6.86 -8.88
CA PHE A 365 -7.72 -6.57 -8.94
C PHE A 365 -8.45 -7.67 -9.72
N ALA A 366 -9.50 -8.24 -9.14
CA ALA A 366 -10.37 -9.19 -9.83
C ALA A 366 -11.39 -8.43 -10.67
N THR A 367 -11.41 -8.68 -11.98
CA THR A 367 -12.40 -8.10 -12.87
C THR A 367 -13.72 -8.88 -12.79
N GLY A 368 -14.85 -8.23 -13.11
CA GLY A 368 -16.15 -8.91 -13.20
C GLY A 368 -16.22 -10.01 -14.28
N ALA A 369 -15.25 -10.02 -15.22
CA ALA A 369 -15.17 -11.01 -16.31
C ALA A 369 -14.34 -12.27 -15.95
N GLY A 370 -13.96 -12.46 -14.67
CA GLY A 370 -13.24 -13.65 -14.21
C GLY A 370 -11.74 -13.63 -14.54
N SER A 371 -11.16 -12.46 -14.72
CA SER A 371 -9.71 -12.28 -14.81
C SER A 371 -9.17 -11.46 -13.65
N VAL A 372 -7.87 -11.53 -13.43
CA VAL A 372 -7.11 -10.74 -12.44
C VAL A 372 -6.13 -9.86 -13.17
N ILE A 373 -6.19 -8.56 -12.94
CA ILE A 373 -5.16 -7.64 -13.41
C ILE A 373 -4.19 -7.41 -12.26
N ALA A 374 -2.91 -7.72 -12.49
CA ALA A 374 -1.83 -7.52 -11.54
C ALA A 374 -0.85 -6.47 -12.05
N VAL A 375 -0.33 -5.65 -11.13
CA VAL A 375 0.63 -4.59 -11.43
C VAL A 375 1.87 -4.79 -10.55
N SER A 376 3.03 -4.86 -11.17
CA SER A 376 4.31 -4.97 -10.48
C SER A 376 4.98 -3.62 -10.26
N ARG A 377 6.01 -3.60 -9.41
CA ARG A 377 6.82 -2.40 -9.15
C ARG A 377 7.54 -1.89 -10.39
N ASN A 378 8.01 -2.79 -11.25
CA ASN A 378 8.66 -2.42 -12.52
C ASN A 378 7.66 -1.96 -13.59
N GLY A 379 6.37 -1.85 -13.24
CA GLY A 379 5.32 -1.36 -14.12
C GLY A 379 4.80 -2.38 -15.13
N THR A 380 5.04 -3.67 -14.95
CA THR A 380 4.35 -4.71 -15.70
C THR A 380 2.89 -4.75 -15.26
N VAL A 381 1.97 -4.60 -16.21
CA VAL A 381 0.52 -4.72 -16.00
C VAL A 381 0.05 -5.92 -16.80
N THR A 382 -0.46 -6.94 -16.13
CA THR A 382 -0.84 -8.20 -16.78
C THR A 382 -2.22 -8.65 -16.33
N ALA A 383 -3.07 -9.01 -17.28
CA ALA A 383 -4.32 -9.72 -16.99
C ALA A 383 -4.09 -11.22 -17.07
N LEU A 384 -4.56 -11.93 -16.07
CA LEU A 384 -4.44 -13.37 -15.90
C LEU A 384 -5.84 -13.97 -15.77
N SER A 385 -6.08 -15.10 -16.42
CA SER A 385 -7.26 -15.93 -16.16
C SER A 385 -6.83 -17.23 -15.49
N ALA A 386 -7.63 -17.69 -14.54
CA ALA A 386 -7.44 -18.98 -13.88
C ALA A 386 -8.67 -19.86 -14.14
N GLN A 387 -8.49 -21.00 -14.76
CA GLN A 387 -9.53 -21.98 -15.10
C GLN A 387 -9.38 -23.27 -14.31
#